data_b09c22c585f2899c26c06989a579534b
#
_entry.id   b09c22c585f2899c26c06989a579534b
#
_cell.length_a   1.000
_cell.length_b   1.000
_cell.length_c   1.000
_cell.angle_alpha   90.00
_cell.angle_beta   90.00
_cell.angle_gamma   90.00
#
_symmetry.space_group_name_H-M   'P 1'
#
loop_
_entity.id
_entity.type
_entity.pdbx_description
1 polymer ?
#
loop_
_entity_poly.entity_id
_entity_poly.type
_entity_poly.pdbx_seq_one_letter_code
_entity_poly.pdbx_strand_id
1 'polypeptide(L)'
;MTTGPLGQGFASAIGFAYGERFQRGLLDPETPKEDSPFYHKIWAICGEGDIEEGISGEAASLAANQRLGNLTVIFDANRIQIEGDTNLVLAEDVLKRFQAYGWYTDEFSFIQPDGSYKEDIEGLADVIAKAEKAAPDQPKLIKVHSLIAWPTPGKTNDPSSHGSKLGTELLPASRKPSATIRKRTSTLTKRLWLTLARLPSAVSKPTRNGTRSSTLGARPTRTRLPCTTV
;
A
#
# COMPACT_ATOMS: atom_id res chain seq x y z
N MET A 1 8.40 1.14 2.32
CA MET A 1 8.82 2.30 3.14
C MET A 1 7.78 2.49 4.23
N THR A 2 8.20 2.76 5.46
CA THR A 2 7.30 3.04 6.59
C THR A 2 7.57 4.46 7.05
N THR A 3 6.52 5.25 7.28
CA THR A 3 6.62 6.64 7.72
C THR A 3 5.96 6.83 9.09
N GLY A 4 6.55 7.65 9.95
CA GLY A 4 5.98 8.05 11.24
C GLY A 4 5.01 9.22 11.12
N PRO A 5 5.34 10.28 10.35
CA PRO A 5 4.42 11.38 10.11
C PRO A 5 3.20 10.92 9.29
N LEU A 6 2.00 11.25 9.79
CA LEU A 6 0.73 10.88 9.16
C LEU A 6 0.55 11.53 7.78
N GLY A 7 -0.12 10.81 6.87
CA GLY A 7 -0.37 11.24 5.50
C GLY A 7 0.83 11.23 4.56
N GLN A 8 2.06 11.32 5.08
CA GLN A 8 3.25 11.40 4.24
C GLN A 8 3.55 10.10 3.50
N GLY A 9 3.33 8.95 4.13
CA GLY A 9 3.45 7.64 3.48
C GLY A 9 2.48 7.48 2.33
N PHE A 10 1.23 7.90 2.54
CA PHE A 10 0.19 7.92 1.53
C PHE A 10 0.57 8.82 0.34
N ALA A 11 0.93 10.08 0.60
CA ALA A 11 1.35 11.00 -0.46
C ALA A 11 2.61 10.53 -1.21
N SER A 12 3.57 9.93 -0.50
CA SER A 12 4.77 9.36 -1.11
C SER A 12 4.45 8.19 -2.05
N ALA A 13 3.48 7.34 -1.69
CA ALA A 13 3.04 6.24 -2.57
C ALA A 13 2.47 6.77 -3.89
N ILE A 14 1.73 7.87 -3.83
CA ILE A 14 1.22 8.55 -5.03
C ILE A 14 2.38 9.09 -5.88
N GLY A 15 3.39 9.69 -5.24
CA GLY A 15 4.60 10.14 -5.91
C GLY A 15 5.35 8.99 -6.61
N PHE A 16 5.45 7.81 -5.98
CA PHE A 16 6.04 6.63 -6.60
C PHE A 16 5.23 6.12 -7.79
N ALA A 17 3.90 6.09 -7.68
CA ALA A 17 3.03 5.67 -8.77
C ALA A 17 3.14 6.62 -9.98
N TYR A 18 3.22 7.92 -9.72
CA TYR A 18 3.46 8.91 -10.74
C TYR A 18 4.87 8.79 -11.36
N GLY A 19 5.88 8.57 -10.53
CA GLY A 19 7.27 8.40 -10.96
C GLY A 19 7.46 7.17 -11.86
N GLU A 20 6.83 6.03 -11.55
CA GLU A 20 6.80 4.84 -12.40
C GLU A 20 6.24 5.18 -13.79
N ARG A 21 5.06 5.78 -13.82
CA ARG A 21 4.41 6.16 -15.07
C ARG A 21 5.26 7.11 -15.91
N PHE A 22 5.91 8.08 -15.25
CA PHE A 22 6.82 9.01 -15.91
C PHE A 22 8.03 8.29 -16.50
N GLN A 23 8.68 7.41 -15.74
CA GLN A 23 9.84 6.63 -16.19
C GLN A 23 9.47 5.74 -17.38
N ARG A 24 8.36 5.01 -17.29
CA ARG A 24 7.89 4.17 -18.39
C ARG A 24 7.59 5.00 -19.63
N GLY A 25 6.90 6.12 -19.50
CA GLY A 25 6.60 7.00 -20.62
C GLY A 25 7.84 7.64 -21.28
N LEU A 26 8.92 7.82 -20.51
CA LEU A 26 10.18 8.37 -21.02
C LEU A 26 11.07 7.30 -21.68
N LEU A 27 11.13 6.11 -21.08
CA LEU A 27 12.14 5.09 -21.43
C LEU A 27 11.57 3.97 -22.30
N ASP A 28 10.26 3.71 -22.22
CA ASP A 28 9.62 2.60 -22.92
C ASP A 28 8.15 2.92 -23.25
N PRO A 29 7.88 3.98 -24.06
CA PRO A 29 6.52 4.44 -24.34
C PRO A 29 5.72 3.52 -25.27
N GLU A 30 6.41 2.72 -26.09
CA GLU A 30 5.77 1.92 -27.14
C GLU A 30 5.37 0.51 -26.67
N THR A 31 5.97 0.00 -25.62
CA THR A 31 5.66 -1.33 -25.09
C THR A 31 4.34 -1.30 -24.30
N PRO A 32 3.43 -2.26 -24.50
CA PRO A 32 2.27 -2.42 -23.64
C PRO A 32 2.68 -2.43 -22.15
N LYS A 33 1.88 -1.80 -21.29
CA LYS A 33 2.30 -1.59 -19.89
C LYS A 33 2.62 -2.89 -19.15
N GLU A 34 1.90 -3.97 -19.47
CA GLU A 34 2.08 -5.28 -18.85
C GLU A 34 3.40 -5.96 -19.22
N ASP A 35 3.95 -5.61 -20.39
CA ASP A 35 5.19 -6.18 -20.93
C ASP A 35 6.41 -5.27 -20.68
N SER A 36 6.18 -4.04 -20.21
CA SER A 36 7.23 -3.06 -19.96
C SER A 36 8.02 -3.42 -18.69
N PRO A 37 9.37 -3.48 -18.76
CA PRO A 37 10.19 -3.72 -17.58
C PRO A 37 10.17 -2.56 -16.56
N PHE A 38 9.61 -1.42 -16.94
CA PHE A 38 9.47 -0.24 -16.09
C PHE A 38 8.11 -0.19 -15.38
N TYR A 39 7.13 -1.02 -15.81
CA TYR A 39 5.84 -1.07 -15.14
C TYR A 39 5.91 -1.86 -13.83
N HIS A 40 5.42 -1.24 -12.77
CA HIS A 40 5.20 -1.93 -11.49
C HIS A 40 4.03 -1.31 -10.72
N LYS A 41 3.42 -2.13 -9.87
CA LYS A 41 2.34 -1.72 -9.00
C LYS A 41 2.89 -1.10 -7.72
N ILE A 42 2.21 -0.09 -7.24
CA ILE A 42 2.49 0.57 -5.97
C ILE A 42 1.38 0.19 -4.98
N TRP A 43 1.78 -0.27 -3.81
CA TRP A 43 0.90 -0.63 -2.72
C TRP A 43 1.18 0.25 -1.52
N ALA A 44 0.13 0.74 -0.89
CA ALA A 44 0.21 1.46 0.37
C ALA A 44 -0.82 0.91 1.37
N ILE A 45 -0.50 1.02 2.65
CA ILE A 45 -1.42 0.77 3.75
C ILE A 45 -1.45 2.05 4.56
N CYS A 46 -2.64 2.52 4.90
CA CYS A 46 -2.85 3.71 5.72
C CYS A 46 -3.97 3.48 6.72
N GLY A 47 -3.93 4.19 7.83
CA GLY A 47 -4.99 4.20 8.83
C GLY A 47 -5.90 5.43 8.72
N GLU A 48 -6.84 5.58 9.65
CA GLU A 48 -7.76 6.71 9.70
C GLU A 48 -7.01 8.03 9.84
N GLY A 49 -6.04 8.13 10.75
CA GLY A 49 -5.26 9.34 10.94
C GLY A 49 -4.50 9.80 9.69
N ASP A 50 -4.03 8.87 8.85
CA ASP A 50 -3.41 9.22 7.57
C ASP A 50 -4.42 9.88 6.63
N ILE A 51 -5.66 9.38 6.62
CA ILE A 51 -6.73 9.88 5.75
C ILE A 51 -7.27 11.24 6.18
N GLU A 52 -7.16 11.58 7.47
CA GLU A 52 -7.57 12.86 8.03
C GLU A 52 -6.60 14.00 7.69
N GLU A 53 -5.34 13.69 7.37
CA GLU A 53 -4.34 14.70 7.02
C GLU A 53 -4.69 15.41 5.71
N GLY A 54 -4.54 16.73 5.68
CA GLY A 54 -4.84 17.56 4.51
C GLY A 54 -4.08 17.14 3.25
N ILE A 55 -2.80 16.77 3.42
CA ILE A 55 -1.96 16.28 2.32
C ILE A 55 -2.55 15.03 1.65
N SER A 56 -3.26 14.18 2.38
CA SER A 56 -3.87 12.97 1.83
C SER A 56 -5.00 13.31 0.85
N GLY A 57 -5.81 14.33 1.15
CA GLY A 57 -6.84 14.81 0.24
C GLY A 57 -6.26 15.40 -1.04
N GLU A 58 -5.25 16.25 -0.93
CA GLU A 58 -4.58 16.85 -2.08
C GLU A 58 -3.90 15.80 -2.96
N ALA A 59 -3.18 14.87 -2.35
CA ALA A 59 -2.50 13.79 -3.05
C ALA A 59 -3.50 12.81 -3.70
N ALA A 60 -4.63 12.50 -3.05
CA ALA A 60 -5.68 11.67 -3.61
C ALA A 60 -6.31 12.30 -4.86
N SER A 61 -6.59 13.61 -4.82
CA SER A 61 -7.08 14.35 -5.97
C SER A 61 -6.09 14.30 -7.14
N LEU A 62 -4.81 14.49 -6.88
CA LEU A 62 -3.75 14.36 -7.89
C LEU A 62 -3.70 12.96 -8.50
N ALA A 63 -3.76 11.92 -7.68
CA ALA A 63 -3.70 10.52 -8.15
C ALA A 63 -4.84 10.19 -9.12
N ALA A 64 -6.05 10.65 -8.80
CA ALA A 64 -7.22 10.46 -9.68
C ALA A 64 -7.09 11.25 -10.97
N ASN A 65 -6.73 12.54 -10.89
CA ASN A 65 -6.50 13.38 -12.07
C ASN A 65 -5.44 12.80 -13.01
N GLN A 66 -4.40 12.20 -12.44
CA GLN A 66 -3.34 11.53 -13.20
C GLN A 66 -3.70 10.09 -13.59
N ARG A 67 -4.88 9.58 -13.19
CA ARG A 67 -5.33 8.22 -13.52
C ARG A 67 -4.28 7.15 -13.18
N LEU A 68 -3.77 7.19 -11.94
CA LEU A 68 -2.69 6.29 -11.49
C LEU A 68 -3.21 4.88 -11.20
N GLY A 69 -3.56 4.15 -12.26
CA GLY A 69 -4.12 2.80 -12.16
C GLY A 69 -3.13 1.73 -11.63
N ASN A 70 -1.86 2.07 -11.48
CA ASN A 70 -0.85 1.24 -10.84
C ASN A 70 -0.82 1.37 -9.30
N LEU A 71 -1.68 2.23 -8.71
CA LEU A 71 -1.75 2.48 -7.27
C LEU A 71 -2.94 1.75 -6.64
N THR A 72 -2.68 0.97 -5.60
CA THR A 72 -3.71 0.38 -4.73
C THR A 72 -3.39 0.70 -3.28
N VAL A 73 -4.35 1.27 -2.58
CA VAL A 73 -4.25 1.63 -1.17
C VAL A 73 -5.19 0.75 -0.35
N ILE A 74 -4.67 0.11 0.67
CA ILE A 74 -5.44 -0.59 1.69
C ILE A 74 -5.66 0.39 2.84
N PHE A 75 -6.90 0.72 3.10
CA PHE A 75 -7.30 1.57 4.21
C PHE A 75 -7.72 0.70 5.39
N ASP A 76 -6.87 0.62 6.42
CA ASP A 76 -7.14 -0.13 7.65
C ASP A 76 -8.10 0.66 8.53
N ALA A 77 -9.39 0.31 8.43
CA ALA A 77 -10.48 0.93 9.17
C ALA A 77 -10.74 0.16 10.47
N ASN A 78 -9.87 0.30 11.44
CA ASN A 78 -9.97 -0.35 12.75
C ASN A 78 -10.70 0.49 13.81
N ARG A 79 -11.04 1.74 13.49
CA ARG A 79 -11.79 2.68 14.30
C ARG A 79 -11.11 3.14 15.58
N ILE A 80 -9.79 2.96 15.70
CA ILE A 80 -9.03 3.36 16.88
C ILE A 80 -7.91 4.33 16.48
N GLN A 81 -7.87 5.44 17.18
CA GLN A 81 -6.77 6.42 17.19
C GLN A 81 -6.17 6.53 18.60
N ILE A 82 -5.14 7.39 18.75
CA ILE A 82 -4.44 7.58 20.04
C ILE A 82 -5.43 7.91 21.17
N GLU A 83 -6.39 8.77 20.92
CA GLU A 83 -7.36 9.27 21.91
C GLU A 83 -8.63 8.41 22.04
N GLY A 84 -8.79 7.36 21.24
CA GLY A 84 -9.95 6.47 21.29
C GLY A 84 -10.60 6.17 19.94
N ASP A 85 -11.93 6.10 19.93
CA ASP A 85 -12.72 5.80 18.73
C ASP A 85 -12.64 6.97 17.72
N THR A 86 -12.39 6.64 16.45
CA THR A 86 -12.27 7.60 15.35
C THR A 86 -13.54 8.40 15.11
N ASN A 87 -14.71 7.91 15.52
CA ASN A 87 -15.97 8.67 15.42
C ASN A 87 -15.97 10.02 16.19
N LEU A 88 -14.99 10.23 17.07
CA LEU A 88 -14.84 11.50 17.77
C LEU A 88 -14.42 12.63 16.81
N VAL A 89 -13.74 12.30 15.71
CA VAL A 89 -13.15 13.28 14.78
C VAL A 89 -13.48 13.00 13.31
N LEU A 90 -13.70 11.75 12.91
CA LEU A 90 -13.97 11.34 11.54
C LEU A 90 -15.47 11.01 11.35
N ALA A 91 -16.25 12.01 10.96
CA ALA A 91 -17.70 11.86 10.74
C ALA A 91 -18.08 11.60 9.28
N GLU A 92 -17.11 11.62 8.37
CA GLU A 92 -17.35 11.50 6.94
C GLU A 92 -17.39 10.04 6.45
N ASP A 93 -17.99 9.85 5.28
CA ASP A 93 -17.87 8.61 4.50
C ASP A 93 -16.63 8.68 3.61
N VAL A 94 -15.54 8.08 4.06
CA VAL A 94 -14.26 8.07 3.36
C VAL A 94 -14.39 7.50 1.95
N LEU A 95 -15.16 6.43 1.75
CA LEU A 95 -15.33 5.84 0.42
C LEU A 95 -15.99 6.83 -0.54
N LYS A 96 -17.04 7.52 -0.11
CA LYS A 96 -17.69 8.56 -0.93
C LYS A 96 -16.76 9.72 -1.25
N ARG A 97 -15.94 10.15 -0.28
CA ARG A 97 -14.93 11.19 -0.53
C ARG A 97 -13.97 10.76 -1.63
N PHE A 98 -13.42 9.56 -1.58
CA PHE A 98 -12.50 9.04 -2.59
C PHE A 98 -13.18 8.80 -3.95
N GLN A 99 -14.44 8.36 -3.95
CA GLN A 99 -15.25 8.29 -5.18
C GLN A 99 -15.41 9.66 -5.83
N ALA A 100 -15.63 10.70 -5.03
CA ALA A 100 -15.71 12.08 -5.53
C ALA A 100 -14.40 12.58 -6.13
N TYR A 101 -13.24 12.10 -5.66
CA TYR A 101 -11.95 12.36 -6.31
C TYR A 101 -11.78 11.61 -7.64
N GLY A 102 -12.53 10.52 -7.87
CA GLY A 102 -12.40 9.66 -9.06
C GLY A 102 -11.63 8.36 -8.81
N TRP A 103 -11.51 7.93 -7.57
CA TRP A 103 -10.94 6.62 -7.22
C TRP A 103 -11.98 5.51 -7.38
N TYR A 104 -11.52 4.33 -7.75
CA TYR A 104 -12.28 3.11 -7.51
C TYR A 104 -12.22 2.78 -6.02
N THR A 105 -13.37 2.44 -5.44
CA THR A 105 -13.44 2.06 -4.03
C THR A 105 -14.19 0.74 -3.87
N ASP A 106 -13.73 -0.06 -2.94
CA ASP A 106 -14.44 -1.26 -2.50
C ASP A 106 -14.19 -1.44 -1.00
N GLU A 107 -14.88 -2.36 -0.35
CA GLU A 107 -14.68 -2.63 1.07
C GLU A 107 -14.67 -4.13 1.34
N PHE A 108 -13.98 -4.50 2.41
CA PHE A 108 -13.86 -5.86 2.89
C PHE A 108 -13.89 -5.87 4.43
N SER A 109 -14.39 -6.93 5.04
CA SER A 109 -14.44 -7.03 6.49
C SER A 109 -13.90 -8.37 6.98
N PHE A 110 -12.92 -8.30 7.88
CA PHE A 110 -12.54 -9.44 8.71
C PHE A 110 -13.50 -9.67 9.88
N ILE A 111 -14.35 -8.67 10.21
CA ILE A 111 -15.36 -8.75 11.23
C ILE A 111 -16.62 -9.37 10.62
N GLN A 112 -17.06 -10.49 11.15
CA GLN A 112 -18.22 -11.21 10.67
C GLN A 112 -19.52 -10.57 11.21
N PRO A 113 -20.70 -10.86 10.63
CA PRO A 113 -21.97 -10.31 11.10
C PRO A 113 -22.31 -10.66 12.55
N ASP A 114 -21.75 -11.75 13.09
CA ASP A 114 -21.92 -12.16 14.49
C ASP A 114 -20.92 -11.47 15.44
N GLY A 115 -20.08 -10.55 14.90
CA GLY A 115 -19.03 -9.85 15.64
C GLY A 115 -17.74 -10.64 15.82
N SER A 116 -17.67 -11.89 15.36
CA SER A 116 -16.43 -12.66 15.38
C SER A 116 -15.41 -12.11 14.35
N TYR A 117 -14.15 -12.41 14.55
CA TYR A 117 -13.08 -12.01 13.64
C TYR A 117 -12.49 -13.21 12.91
N LYS A 118 -12.43 -13.14 11.60
CA LYS A 118 -11.83 -14.16 10.74
C LYS A 118 -10.83 -13.56 9.77
N GLU A 119 -9.56 -14.00 9.84
CA GLU A 119 -8.54 -13.64 8.85
C GLU A 119 -8.82 -14.35 7.51
N ASP A 120 -9.69 -13.78 6.70
CA ASP A 120 -10.01 -14.28 5.37
C ASP A 120 -9.15 -13.58 4.31
N ILE A 121 -7.92 -14.05 4.21
CA ILE A 121 -6.92 -13.49 3.29
C ILE A 121 -7.30 -13.76 1.83
N GLU A 122 -7.93 -14.90 1.54
CA GLU A 122 -8.36 -15.23 0.19
C GLU A 122 -9.49 -14.31 -0.26
N GLY A 123 -10.48 -14.05 0.60
CA GLY A 123 -11.55 -13.11 0.31
C GLY A 123 -11.03 -11.68 0.08
N LEU A 124 -10.04 -11.23 0.85
CA LEU A 124 -9.39 -9.94 0.60
C LEU A 124 -8.66 -9.93 -0.76
N ALA A 125 -7.95 -11.00 -1.10
CA ALA A 125 -7.26 -11.11 -2.38
C ALA A 125 -8.24 -11.06 -3.57
N ASP A 126 -9.41 -11.67 -3.43
CA ASP A 126 -10.47 -11.62 -4.45
C ASP A 126 -11.02 -10.21 -4.66
N VAL A 127 -11.25 -9.46 -3.57
CA VAL A 127 -11.67 -8.04 -3.67
C VAL A 127 -10.62 -7.19 -4.37
N ILE A 128 -9.35 -7.39 -4.05
CA ILE A 128 -8.23 -6.71 -4.71
C ILE A 128 -8.17 -7.05 -6.20
N ALA A 129 -8.25 -8.34 -6.56
CA ALA A 129 -8.22 -8.79 -7.94
C ALA A 129 -9.41 -8.24 -8.76
N LYS A 130 -10.60 -8.20 -8.14
CA LYS A 130 -11.79 -7.56 -8.72
C LYS A 130 -11.55 -6.07 -8.99
N ALA A 131 -11.00 -5.35 -8.02
CA ALA A 131 -10.72 -3.91 -8.16
C ALA A 131 -9.70 -3.62 -9.27
N GLU A 132 -8.64 -4.42 -9.37
CA GLU A 132 -7.63 -4.29 -10.43
C GLU A 132 -8.22 -4.49 -11.82
N LYS A 133 -9.11 -5.47 -11.97
CA LYS A 133 -9.79 -5.76 -13.23
C LYS A 133 -10.84 -4.70 -13.59
N ALA A 134 -11.59 -4.21 -12.60
CA ALA A 134 -12.67 -3.25 -12.82
C ALA A 134 -12.15 -1.84 -13.14
N ALA A 135 -11.00 -1.47 -12.60
CA ALA A 135 -10.47 -0.11 -12.67
C ALA A 135 -8.97 -0.07 -13.04
N PRO A 136 -8.58 -0.53 -14.24
CA PRO A 136 -7.17 -0.61 -14.64
C PRO A 136 -6.47 0.76 -14.72
N ASP A 137 -7.23 1.82 -14.91
CA ASP A 137 -6.72 3.21 -15.08
C ASP A 137 -7.15 4.15 -13.95
N GLN A 138 -7.66 3.63 -12.84
CA GLN A 138 -8.01 4.44 -11.68
C GLN A 138 -7.21 3.99 -10.46
N PRO A 139 -6.77 4.91 -9.59
CA PRO A 139 -6.25 4.51 -8.29
C PRO A 139 -7.36 3.84 -7.47
N LYS A 140 -6.99 2.91 -6.61
CA LYS A 140 -7.92 2.05 -5.86
C LYS A 140 -7.74 2.26 -4.37
N LEU A 141 -8.86 2.42 -3.66
CA LEU A 141 -8.93 2.40 -2.21
C LEU A 141 -9.79 1.22 -1.76
N ILE A 142 -9.20 0.27 -1.07
CA ILE A 142 -9.90 -0.86 -0.46
C ILE A 142 -9.96 -0.63 1.04
N LYS A 143 -11.16 -0.35 1.54
CA LYS A 143 -11.40 -0.21 2.98
C LYS A 143 -11.50 -1.59 3.61
N VAL A 144 -10.66 -1.84 4.60
CA VAL A 144 -10.63 -3.12 5.32
C VAL A 144 -11.04 -2.89 6.77
N HIS A 145 -12.17 -3.47 7.16
CA HIS A 145 -12.61 -3.45 8.55
C HIS A 145 -11.83 -4.48 9.35
N SER A 146 -11.03 -3.99 10.29
CA SER A 146 -10.19 -4.81 11.15
C SER A 146 -10.38 -4.47 12.64
N LEU A 147 -9.68 -5.18 13.52
CA LEU A 147 -9.62 -4.89 14.94
C LEU A 147 -8.17 -4.70 15.36
N ILE A 148 -7.87 -3.53 15.92
CA ILE A 148 -6.52 -3.26 16.43
C ILE A 148 -6.10 -4.33 17.44
N ALA A 149 -4.84 -4.72 17.41
CA ALA A 149 -4.20 -5.70 18.29
C ALA A 149 -4.86 -7.09 18.34
N TRP A 150 -5.74 -7.44 17.39
CA TRP A 150 -6.23 -8.81 17.29
C TRP A 150 -5.06 -9.77 16.98
N PRO A 151 -4.98 -10.95 17.58
CA PRO A 151 -5.89 -11.59 18.54
C PRO A 151 -5.37 -11.54 20.00
N THR A 152 -4.85 -10.41 20.43
CA THR A 152 -4.22 -10.28 21.75
C THR A 152 -5.28 -10.20 22.87
N PRO A 153 -5.31 -11.15 23.82
CA PRO A 153 -6.29 -11.14 24.91
C PRO A 153 -6.22 -9.85 25.71
N GLY A 154 -7.39 -9.21 25.95
CA GLY A 154 -7.51 -7.99 26.74
C GLY A 154 -6.89 -6.73 26.07
N LYS A 155 -6.46 -6.85 24.80
CA LYS A 155 -5.89 -5.73 24.04
C LYS A 155 -6.55 -5.57 22.64
N THR A 156 -7.30 -6.56 22.19
CA THR A 156 -8.05 -6.47 20.94
C THR A 156 -9.12 -5.39 21.05
N ASN A 157 -9.18 -4.50 20.08
CA ASN A 157 -10.10 -3.36 20.00
C ASN A 157 -10.01 -2.39 21.21
N ASP A 158 -8.85 -2.28 21.82
CA ASP A 158 -8.58 -1.40 22.95
C ASP A 158 -7.68 -0.23 22.48
N PRO A 159 -8.10 1.03 22.65
CA PRO A 159 -7.30 2.21 22.28
C PRO A 159 -5.90 2.22 22.88
N SER A 160 -5.73 1.66 24.10
CA SER A 160 -4.41 1.55 24.72
C SER A 160 -3.42 0.70 23.94
N SER A 161 -3.89 -0.03 22.93
CA SER A 161 -3.02 -0.81 22.02
C SER A 161 -2.39 0.03 20.93
N HIS A 162 -2.89 1.23 20.68
CA HIS A 162 -2.35 2.13 19.67
C HIS A 162 -0.96 2.63 20.13
N GLY A 163 0.07 2.28 19.36
CA GLY A 163 1.45 2.70 19.64
C GLY A 163 2.11 2.10 20.89
N SER A 164 1.43 1.26 21.65
CA SER A 164 1.92 0.67 22.89
C SER A 164 2.60 -0.68 22.68
N LYS A 165 3.58 -1.00 23.50
CA LYS A 165 4.18 -2.33 23.53
C LYS A 165 3.20 -3.32 24.15
N LEU A 166 2.93 -4.43 23.47
CA LEU A 166 2.08 -5.50 24.00
C LEU A 166 2.70 -6.25 25.18
N GLY A 167 4.03 -6.12 25.40
CA GLY A 167 4.78 -6.85 26.42
C GLY A 167 5.06 -8.31 26.01
N THR A 168 6.07 -8.89 26.64
CA THR A 168 6.50 -10.25 26.35
C THR A 168 5.51 -11.33 26.80
N GLU A 169 4.68 -11.00 27.77
CA GLU A 169 3.69 -11.91 28.37
C GLU A 169 2.53 -12.22 27.44
N LEU A 170 2.08 -11.23 26.67
CA LEU A 170 0.96 -11.36 25.75
C LEU A 170 1.34 -11.94 24.37
N LEU A 171 2.62 -11.86 23.99
CA LEU A 171 3.10 -12.36 22.70
C LEU A 171 2.79 -13.85 22.44
N PRO A 172 2.92 -14.79 23.41
CA PRO A 172 2.56 -16.17 23.17
C PRO A 172 1.06 -16.38 22.94
N ALA A 173 0.22 -15.58 23.60
CA ALA A 173 -1.23 -15.67 23.49
C ALA A 173 -1.73 -15.07 22.16
N SER A 174 -1.15 -13.94 21.74
CA SER A 174 -1.49 -13.30 20.45
C SER A 174 -1.12 -14.14 19.22
N ARG A 175 -0.21 -15.10 19.37
CA ARG A 175 0.20 -16.02 18.30
C ARG A 175 -0.62 -17.28 18.19
N LYS A 176 -1.58 -17.50 19.08
CA LYS A 176 -2.40 -18.73 19.08
C LYS A 176 -3.25 -18.96 17.84
N PRO A 177 -3.95 -17.94 17.33
CA PRO A 177 -4.80 -18.08 16.15
C PRO A 177 -4.04 -17.98 14.83
N SER A 178 -2.91 -17.27 14.81
CA SER A 178 -2.10 -17.17 13.59
C SER A 178 -1.22 -18.43 13.43
N ALA A 179 -1.01 -18.86 12.19
CA ALA A 179 -0.10 -19.97 11.86
C ALA A 179 1.38 -19.70 12.26
N THR A 180 1.65 -18.60 12.91
CA THR A 180 2.98 -18.17 13.35
C THR A 180 3.46 -19.04 14.51
N ILE A 181 4.62 -19.64 14.35
CA ILE A 181 5.20 -20.60 15.30
C ILE A 181 5.50 -19.93 16.64
N ARG A 182 4.82 -20.36 17.71
CA ARG A 182 4.82 -19.77 19.07
C ARG A 182 6.18 -19.60 19.74
N LYS A 183 7.20 -20.33 19.35
CA LYS A 183 8.49 -20.38 20.07
C LYS A 183 9.70 -19.84 19.31
N ARG A 184 9.53 -19.25 18.12
CA ARG A 184 10.67 -18.89 17.27
C ARG A 184 10.57 -17.47 16.70
N THR A 185 10.91 -16.47 17.49
CA THR A 185 11.00 -15.08 17.05
C THR A 185 12.15 -14.79 16.06
N SER A 186 13.13 -15.67 15.98
CA SER A 186 14.33 -15.42 15.13
C SER A 186 14.73 -16.52 14.15
N THR A 187 14.11 -17.70 14.21
CA THR A 187 14.54 -18.82 13.36
C THR A 187 14.03 -18.74 11.94
N LEU A 188 12.87 -18.13 11.73
CA LEU A 188 12.34 -17.87 10.38
C LEU A 188 13.26 -16.88 9.66
N THR A 189 13.72 -15.84 10.39
CA THR A 189 14.66 -14.85 9.89
C THR A 189 15.99 -15.48 9.50
N LYS A 190 16.53 -16.40 10.31
CA LYS A 190 17.77 -17.10 9.97
C LYS A 190 17.63 -18.03 8.75
N ARG A 191 16.53 -18.79 8.65
CA ARG A 191 16.29 -19.64 7.49
C ARG A 191 16.01 -18.83 6.23
N LEU A 192 15.23 -17.77 6.34
CA LEU A 192 14.96 -16.87 5.22
C LEU A 192 16.25 -16.17 4.76
N TRP A 193 17.07 -15.69 5.71
CA TRP A 193 18.39 -15.12 5.41
C TRP A 193 19.33 -16.13 4.74
N LEU A 194 19.40 -17.35 5.22
CA LEU A 194 20.21 -18.40 4.63
C LEU A 194 19.70 -18.82 3.24
N THR A 195 18.38 -18.79 3.02
CA THR A 195 17.79 -19.07 1.71
C THR A 195 18.03 -17.91 0.76
N LEU A 196 17.84 -16.66 1.21
CA LEU A 196 18.12 -15.46 0.41
C LEU A 196 19.61 -15.30 0.11
N ALA A 197 20.48 -15.64 1.06
CA ALA A 197 21.94 -15.62 0.83
C ALA A 197 22.42 -16.73 -0.12
N ARG A 198 21.63 -17.78 -0.32
CA ARG A 198 21.89 -18.87 -1.29
C ARG A 198 21.27 -18.63 -2.66
N LEU A 199 20.35 -17.65 -2.78
CA LEU A 199 19.89 -17.23 -4.09
C LEU A 199 21.07 -16.58 -4.81
N PRO A 200 21.46 -17.04 -6.01
CA PRO A 200 22.41 -16.31 -6.82
C PRO A 200 21.93 -14.88 -6.89
N SER A 201 22.81 -13.90 -6.67
CA SER A 201 22.45 -12.50 -6.73
C SER A 201 21.91 -12.19 -8.14
N ALA A 202 20.60 -12.34 -8.31
CA ALA A 202 19.90 -12.01 -9.56
C ALA A 202 20.08 -10.53 -9.92
N VAL A 203 20.54 -9.72 -8.94
CA VAL A 203 20.82 -8.30 -9.08
C VAL A 203 22.17 -8.01 -9.74
N SER A 204 23.09 -8.97 -9.86
CA SER A 204 24.42 -8.74 -10.44
C SER A 204 24.55 -9.03 -11.94
N LYS A 205 23.49 -9.53 -12.56
CA LYS A 205 23.45 -9.65 -14.03
C LYS A 205 22.27 -8.80 -14.53
N PRO A 206 22.53 -7.68 -15.22
CA PRO A 206 21.48 -6.99 -15.92
C PRO A 206 20.78 -8.01 -16.82
N THR A 207 19.46 -8.11 -16.68
CA THR A 207 18.70 -8.95 -17.59
C THR A 207 18.95 -8.43 -19.00
N ARG A 208 19.10 -9.33 -19.95
CA ARG A 208 19.38 -8.99 -21.36
C ARG A 208 18.36 -7.98 -21.90
N ASN A 209 17.17 -7.96 -21.34
CA ASN A 209 16.10 -7.03 -21.66
C ASN A 209 16.31 -5.62 -21.05
N GLY A 210 16.77 -5.52 -19.80
CA GLY A 210 17.10 -4.21 -19.19
C GLY A 210 18.22 -3.47 -19.89
N THR A 211 19.21 -4.20 -20.42
CA THR A 211 20.30 -3.60 -21.20
C THR A 211 19.83 -3.13 -22.59
N ARG A 212 18.86 -3.83 -23.19
CA ARG A 212 18.26 -3.38 -24.45
C ARG A 212 17.37 -2.16 -24.26
N SER A 213 16.57 -2.11 -23.19
CA SER A 213 15.72 -0.95 -22.88
C SER A 213 16.55 0.30 -22.57
N SER A 214 17.67 0.18 -21.85
CA SER A 214 18.52 1.31 -21.53
C SER A 214 19.25 1.89 -22.75
N THR A 215 19.54 1.06 -23.76
CA THR A 215 20.13 1.53 -25.03
C THR A 215 19.10 2.16 -25.96
N LEU A 216 17.82 1.73 -25.90
CA LEU A 216 16.75 2.35 -26.68
C LEU A 216 16.30 3.69 -26.08
N GLY A 217 16.41 3.87 -24.75
CA GLY A 217 16.13 5.13 -24.06
C GLY A 217 17.19 6.22 -24.22
N ALA A 218 18.37 5.89 -24.73
CA ALA A 218 19.42 6.85 -25.02
C ALA A 218 19.15 7.55 -26.36
N ARG A 219 18.24 8.52 -26.37
CA ARG A 219 18.04 9.38 -27.53
C ARG A 219 19.09 10.47 -27.62
N PRO A 220 19.54 10.81 -28.83
CA PRO A 220 20.47 11.90 -29.04
C PRO A 220 19.82 13.26 -28.80
N THR A 221 20.57 14.10 -28.11
CA THR A 221 20.60 15.56 -28.11
C THR A 221 19.29 16.33 -28.21
N ARG A 222 18.85 16.85 -27.05
CA ARG A 222 17.98 18.01 -26.97
C ARG A 222 18.61 19.17 -27.74
N THR A 223 18.00 19.57 -28.83
CA THR A 223 18.11 20.94 -29.32
C THR A 223 17.51 21.85 -28.25
N ARG A 224 18.34 22.66 -27.59
CA ARG A 224 17.85 23.71 -26.67
C ARG A 224 17.07 24.70 -27.51
N LEU A 225 15.79 24.80 -27.25
CA LEU A 225 15.03 25.97 -27.69
C LEU A 225 15.50 27.18 -26.88
N PRO A 226 15.74 28.33 -27.51
CA PRO A 226 16.11 29.54 -26.79
C PRO A 226 15.00 30.01 -25.89
N CYS A 227 15.36 30.31 -24.65
CA CYS A 227 14.50 30.97 -23.68
C CYS A 227 14.22 32.39 -24.17
N THR A 228 13.04 32.63 -24.71
CA THR A 228 12.56 34.00 -24.92
C THR A 228 11.96 34.50 -23.62
N THR A 229 12.66 35.44 -23.00
CA THR A 229 12.20 36.29 -21.91
C THR A 229 11.03 37.17 -22.41
N VAL A 230 9.91 37.06 -21.71
CA VAL A 230 8.93 38.13 -21.54
C VAL A 230 8.57 38.18 -20.07
#